data_2683457ecddbc0f2e1a369216146ec3c
#
_entry.id   2683457ecddbc0f2e1a369216146ec3c
#
_cell.length_a   1.000
_cell.length_b   1.000
_cell.length_c   1.000
_cell.angle_alpha   90.00
_cell.angle_beta   90.00
_cell.angle_gamma   90.00
#
_symmetry.space_group_name_H-M   'P 1'
#
loop_
_entity.id
_entity.type
_entity.pdbx_description
1 polymer ?
#
loop_
_entity_poly.entity_id
_entity_poly.type
_entity_poly.pdbx_seq_one_letter_code
_entity_poly.pdbx_strand_id
1 'polypeptide(L)'
;LGVVVQEASRGLTYILYIRLLRGLQSVGLQPTRGNLSALHMMAPAAVANGVGIGVVQTVVMYGDMSGRALQPGSLYTKACESLSLFAVDALCSLGMLLLNVLLSIMGWTCAYPQRSRKWIGSIVGLHLLASASTLLNSAEVYPTNGCAVALPCLFGSVGLAGLLTLCAVAGSLRSCSASLETAGSRP
;
A
#
# COMPACT_ATOMS: atom_id res chain seq x y z
N LEU A 1 16.09 1.26 -4.07
CA LEU A 1 16.13 2.32 -3.06
C LEU A 1 14.72 2.85 -2.76
N GLY A 2 13.88 3.14 -3.78
CA GLY A 2 12.53 3.71 -3.62
C GLY A 2 11.62 2.93 -2.68
N VAL A 3 11.54 1.59 -2.83
CA VAL A 3 10.70 0.73 -1.97
C VAL A 3 11.12 0.83 -0.50
N VAL A 4 12.43 0.84 -0.21
CA VAL A 4 12.93 0.94 1.17
C VAL A 4 12.53 2.28 1.80
N VAL A 5 12.65 3.38 1.06
CA VAL A 5 12.26 4.72 1.52
C VAL A 5 10.75 4.79 1.78
N GLN A 6 9.93 4.22 0.89
CA GLN A 6 8.47 4.19 1.06
C GLN A 6 8.05 3.36 2.28
N GLU A 7 8.64 2.18 2.49
CA GLU A 7 8.33 1.34 3.65
C GLU A 7 8.81 1.99 4.96
N ALA A 8 9.97 2.63 4.96
CA ALA A 8 10.47 3.40 6.10
C ALA A 8 9.54 4.59 6.42
N SER A 9 9.09 5.31 5.40
CA SER A 9 8.14 6.42 5.55
C SER A 9 6.80 5.94 6.13
N ARG A 10 6.28 4.81 5.66
CA ARG A 10 5.04 4.20 6.18
C ARG A 10 5.16 3.84 7.66
N GLY A 11 6.27 3.21 8.03
CA GLY A 11 6.55 2.86 9.44
C GLY A 11 6.75 4.10 10.33
N LEU A 12 7.45 5.12 9.84
CA LEU A 12 7.66 6.37 10.56
C LEU A 12 6.33 7.11 10.81
N THR A 13 5.48 7.20 9.80
CA THR A 13 4.16 7.84 9.92
C THR A 13 3.29 7.11 10.95
N TYR A 14 3.33 5.78 11.00
CA TYR A 14 2.66 5.01 12.04
C TYR A 14 3.19 5.35 13.44
N ILE A 15 4.51 5.41 13.63
CA ILE A 15 5.12 5.75 14.93
C ILE A 15 4.70 7.16 15.37
N LEU A 16 4.75 8.13 14.46
CA LEU A 16 4.34 9.52 14.74
C LEU A 16 2.87 9.60 15.11
N TYR A 17 2.00 8.88 14.39
CA TYR A 17 0.57 8.81 14.70
C TYR A 17 0.29 8.25 16.10
N ILE A 18 0.96 7.16 16.48
CA ILE A 18 0.81 6.57 17.82
C ILE A 18 1.34 7.51 18.92
N ARG A 19 2.43 8.22 18.66
CA ARG A 19 2.94 9.24 19.60
C ARG A 19 1.95 10.40 19.78
N LEU A 20 1.38 10.88 18.68
CA LEU A 20 0.35 11.92 18.70
C LEU A 20 -0.87 11.47 19.52
N LEU A 21 -1.39 10.27 19.27
CA LEU A 21 -2.51 9.74 20.04
C LEU A 21 -2.23 9.67 21.54
N ARG A 22 -1.03 9.21 21.93
CA ARG A 22 -0.63 9.18 23.34
C ARG A 22 -0.53 10.58 23.95
N GLY A 23 -0.02 11.54 23.19
CA GLY A 23 0.02 12.95 23.61
C GLY A 23 -1.37 13.53 23.82
N LEU A 24 -2.33 13.27 22.93
CA LEU A 24 -3.71 13.69 23.07
C LEU A 24 -4.41 13.04 24.29
N GLN A 25 -4.09 11.79 24.57
CA GLN A 25 -4.58 11.09 25.77
C GLN A 25 -4.07 11.73 27.07
N SER A 26 -2.82 12.19 27.11
CA SER A 26 -2.23 12.81 28.29
C SER A 26 -2.87 14.17 28.66
N VAL A 27 -3.46 14.86 27.70
CA VAL A 27 -4.18 16.15 27.91
C VAL A 27 -5.70 15.99 28.07
N GLY A 28 -6.17 14.75 28.26
CA GLY A 28 -7.61 14.49 28.54
C GLY A 28 -8.53 14.56 27.32
N LEU A 29 -7.99 14.80 26.14
CA LEU A 29 -8.73 14.78 24.87
C LEU A 29 -8.87 13.32 24.38
N GLN A 30 -9.63 12.51 25.15
CA GLN A 30 -9.89 11.13 24.74
C GLN A 30 -11.10 11.03 23.81
N PRO A 31 -10.97 10.36 22.65
CA PRO A 31 -12.10 9.69 22.04
C PRO A 31 -12.47 8.49 22.93
N THR A 32 -13.75 8.40 23.24
CA THR A 32 -14.37 7.40 24.14
C THR A 32 -13.82 5.99 23.95
N ARG A 33 -13.43 5.40 25.08
CA ARG A 33 -12.76 4.11 25.22
C ARG A 33 -13.69 2.94 24.87
N GLY A 34 -13.57 2.40 23.66
CA GLY A 34 -14.07 1.07 23.32
C GLY A 34 -13.05 0.41 22.39
N ASN A 35 -12.78 -0.89 22.57
CA ASN A 35 -11.81 -1.61 21.73
C ASN A 35 -12.13 -1.56 20.22
N LEU A 36 -13.42 -1.38 19.86
CA LEU A 36 -13.85 -1.11 18.50
C LEU A 36 -13.36 0.26 17.98
N SER A 37 -13.19 1.24 18.86
CA SER A 37 -12.78 2.60 18.48
C SER A 37 -11.34 2.68 17.97
N ALA A 38 -10.44 1.81 18.46
CA ALA A 38 -9.04 1.83 18.00
C ALA A 38 -8.91 1.43 16.52
N LEU A 39 -9.63 0.39 16.08
CA LEU A 39 -9.62 -0.04 14.68
C LEU A 39 -10.31 1.00 13.78
N HIS A 40 -11.45 1.55 14.22
CA HIS A 40 -12.17 2.60 13.48
C HIS A 40 -11.35 3.88 13.33
N MET A 41 -10.53 4.22 14.30
CA MET A 41 -9.65 5.40 14.21
C MET A 41 -8.40 5.14 13.38
N MET A 42 -7.84 3.92 13.43
CA MET A 42 -6.63 3.57 12.67
C MET A 42 -6.88 3.37 11.19
N ALA A 43 -8.04 2.83 10.80
CA ALA A 43 -8.33 2.52 9.40
C ALA A 43 -8.34 3.77 8.49
N PRO A 44 -9.03 4.88 8.83
CA PRO A 44 -8.97 6.09 8.02
C PRO A 44 -7.56 6.68 7.91
N ALA A 45 -6.81 6.66 9.00
CA ALA A 45 -5.43 7.16 9.02
C ALA A 45 -4.49 6.27 8.17
N ALA A 46 -4.68 4.95 8.19
CA ALA A 46 -3.95 4.02 7.33
C ALA A 46 -4.26 4.25 5.85
N VAL A 47 -5.55 4.43 5.52
CA VAL A 47 -5.98 4.76 4.15
C VAL A 47 -5.38 6.10 3.70
N ALA A 48 -5.49 7.14 4.52
CA ALA A 48 -4.92 8.46 4.21
C ALA A 48 -3.40 8.39 3.97
N ASN A 49 -2.68 7.63 4.81
CA ASN A 49 -1.24 7.39 4.62
C ASN A 49 -0.95 6.66 3.31
N GLY A 50 -1.72 5.61 2.99
CA GLY A 50 -1.56 4.85 1.74
C GLY A 50 -1.85 5.69 0.50
N VAL A 51 -2.91 6.50 0.53
CA VAL A 51 -3.25 7.45 -0.53
C VAL A 51 -2.14 8.49 -0.69
N GLY A 52 -1.65 9.08 0.41
CA GLY A 52 -0.57 10.07 0.36
C GLY A 52 0.69 9.52 -0.29
N ILE A 53 1.16 8.35 0.13
CA ILE A 53 2.34 7.69 -0.48
C ILE A 53 2.07 7.35 -1.96
N GLY A 54 0.89 6.81 -2.27
CA GLY A 54 0.52 6.42 -3.63
C GLY A 54 0.42 7.62 -4.58
N VAL A 55 -0.15 8.75 -4.11
CA VAL A 55 -0.22 10.00 -4.90
C VAL A 55 1.18 10.53 -5.18
N VAL A 56 2.07 10.61 -4.18
CA VAL A 56 3.46 11.04 -4.39
C VAL A 56 4.15 10.16 -5.43
N GLN A 57 3.99 8.84 -5.32
CA GLN A 57 4.55 7.90 -6.30
C GLN A 57 3.98 8.12 -7.69
N THR A 58 2.67 8.32 -7.81
CA THR A 58 2.01 8.61 -9.09
C THR A 58 2.55 9.90 -9.72
N VAL A 59 2.71 10.97 -8.93
CA VAL A 59 3.29 12.23 -9.41
C VAL A 59 4.71 12.04 -9.93
N VAL A 60 5.54 11.24 -9.24
CA VAL A 60 6.90 10.93 -9.69
C VAL A 60 6.88 10.13 -11.00
N MET A 61 6.02 9.11 -11.11
CA MET A 61 5.88 8.31 -12.34
C MET A 61 5.41 9.17 -13.53
N TYR A 62 4.37 9.99 -13.35
CA TYR A 62 3.87 10.90 -14.40
C TYR A 62 4.89 11.99 -14.75
N GLY A 63 5.69 12.45 -13.80
CA GLY A 63 6.75 13.42 -14.07
C GLY A 63 7.80 12.88 -15.03
N ASP A 64 8.23 11.63 -14.86
CA ASP A 64 9.15 10.94 -15.78
C ASP A 64 8.52 10.75 -17.17
N MET A 65 7.23 10.35 -17.20
CA MET A 65 6.50 10.18 -18.45
C MET A 65 6.34 11.50 -19.22
N SER A 66 6.05 12.61 -18.54
CA SER A 66 5.89 13.91 -19.19
C SER A 66 7.15 14.31 -19.96
N GLY A 67 8.33 13.99 -19.42
CA GLY A 67 9.61 14.20 -20.12
C GLY A 67 9.74 13.35 -21.40
N ARG A 68 9.23 12.12 -21.37
CA ARG A 68 9.25 11.21 -22.54
C ARG A 68 8.21 11.60 -23.60
N ALA A 69 7.02 12.04 -23.17
CA ALA A 69 5.91 12.42 -24.06
C ALA A 69 6.21 13.66 -24.93
N LEU A 70 7.17 14.49 -24.53
CA LEU A 70 7.63 15.64 -25.30
C LEU A 70 8.54 15.25 -26.48
N GLN A 71 8.96 13.99 -26.59
CA GLN A 71 9.79 13.51 -27.69
C GLN A 71 8.93 13.13 -28.90
N PRO A 72 9.31 13.47 -30.12
CA PRO A 72 8.55 13.14 -31.33
C PRO A 72 8.46 11.60 -31.51
N GLY A 73 7.23 11.10 -31.71
CA GLY A 73 6.99 9.68 -32.04
C GLY A 73 6.74 8.77 -30.84
N SER A 74 6.56 9.27 -29.61
CA SER A 74 6.54 8.51 -28.35
C SER A 74 5.17 8.06 -27.84
N LEU A 75 4.11 8.06 -28.67
CA LEU A 75 2.75 7.65 -28.23
C LEU A 75 2.64 6.16 -27.86
N TYR A 76 3.52 5.32 -28.41
CA TYR A 76 3.54 3.87 -28.17
C TYR A 76 4.97 3.43 -27.89
N THR A 77 5.14 2.49 -26.96
CA THR A 77 6.46 1.87 -26.71
C THR A 77 6.56 0.53 -27.44
N LYS A 78 7.77 0.11 -27.83
CA LYS A 78 8.01 -1.24 -28.37
C LYS A 78 7.58 -2.35 -27.40
N ALA A 79 7.64 -2.08 -26.10
CA ALA A 79 7.20 -3.02 -25.08
C ALA A 79 5.67 -3.14 -24.99
N CYS A 80 4.91 -2.19 -25.57
CA CYS A 80 3.46 -2.14 -25.49
C CYS A 80 2.87 -1.45 -26.72
N GLU A 81 2.82 -2.17 -27.84
CA GLU A 81 2.32 -1.63 -29.11
C GLU A 81 0.80 -1.46 -29.16
N SER A 82 0.06 -2.22 -28.32
CA SER A 82 -1.40 -2.24 -28.27
C SER A 82 -2.01 -1.14 -27.40
N LEU A 83 -1.26 -0.57 -26.48
CA LEU A 83 -1.73 0.45 -25.55
C LEU A 83 -0.86 1.70 -25.65
N SER A 84 -1.49 2.87 -25.59
CA SER A 84 -0.72 4.12 -25.55
C SER A 84 0.11 4.20 -24.27
N LEU A 85 1.24 4.90 -24.35
CA LEU A 85 2.11 5.15 -23.19
C LEU A 85 1.31 5.72 -22.00
N PHE A 86 0.40 6.64 -22.26
CA PHE A 86 -0.46 7.24 -21.23
C PHE A 86 -1.39 6.21 -20.56
N ALA A 87 -1.97 5.28 -21.33
CA ALA A 87 -2.83 4.25 -20.79
C ALA A 87 -2.05 3.26 -19.90
N VAL A 88 -0.86 2.86 -20.34
CA VAL A 88 0.01 1.96 -19.55
C VAL A 88 0.41 2.62 -18.23
N ASP A 89 0.85 3.88 -18.26
CA ASP A 89 1.26 4.59 -17.06
C ASP A 89 0.08 4.89 -16.12
N ALA A 90 -1.10 5.20 -16.66
CA ALA A 90 -2.30 5.37 -15.85
C ALA A 90 -2.66 4.08 -15.12
N LEU A 91 -2.61 2.92 -15.80
CA LEU A 91 -2.87 1.62 -15.19
C LEU A 91 -1.80 1.25 -14.17
N CYS A 92 -0.53 1.49 -14.46
CA CYS A 92 0.56 1.27 -13.51
C CYS A 92 0.42 2.14 -12.27
N SER A 93 0.11 3.43 -12.45
CA SER A 93 -0.11 4.38 -11.36
C SER A 93 -1.30 4.00 -10.49
N LEU A 94 -2.42 3.58 -11.10
CA LEU A 94 -3.59 3.08 -10.40
C LEU A 94 -3.25 1.82 -9.58
N GLY A 95 -2.57 0.85 -10.20
CA GLY A 95 -2.15 -0.37 -9.52
C GLY A 95 -1.25 -0.08 -8.32
N MET A 96 -0.27 0.79 -8.46
CA MET A 96 0.63 1.18 -7.38
C MET A 96 -0.08 2.00 -6.29
N LEU A 97 -1.02 2.88 -6.63
CA LEU A 97 -1.85 3.60 -5.66
C LEU A 97 -2.66 2.62 -4.81
N LEU A 98 -3.40 1.71 -5.44
CA LEU A 98 -4.19 0.69 -4.74
C LEU A 98 -3.32 -0.18 -3.85
N LEU A 99 -2.17 -0.62 -4.36
CA LEU A 99 -1.20 -1.40 -3.58
C LEU A 99 -0.77 -0.63 -2.32
N ASN A 100 -0.37 0.63 -2.45
CA ASN A 100 0.07 1.45 -1.32
C ASN A 100 -1.02 1.60 -0.24
N VAL A 101 -2.28 1.74 -0.64
CA VAL A 101 -3.42 1.77 0.30
C VAL A 101 -3.54 0.44 1.05
N LEU A 102 -3.54 -0.69 0.33
CA LEU A 102 -3.67 -2.02 0.94
C LEU A 102 -2.50 -2.35 1.87
N LEU A 103 -1.26 -2.07 1.45
CA LEU A 103 -0.07 -2.28 2.26
C LEU A 103 -0.08 -1.38 3.52
N SER A 104 -0.61 -0.16 3.44
CA SER A 104 -0.75 0.72 4.61
C SER A 104 -1.78 0.18 5.59
N ILE A 105 -2.94 -0.30 5.12
CA ILE A 105 -3.94 -0.93 5.99
C ILE A 105 -3.33 -2.17 6.67
N MET A 106 -2.71 -3.07 5.92
CA MET A 106 -2.08 -4.28 6.45
C MET A 106 -0.95 -3.95 7.44
N GLY A 107 -0.15 -2.93 7.15
CA GLY A 107 0.92 -2.45 8.02
C GLY A 107 0.39 -1.94 9.37
N TRP A 108 -0.62 -1.09 9.33
CA TRP A 108 -1.17 -0.43 10.52
C TRP A 108 -2.03 -1.36 11.36
N THR A 109 -2.73 -2.33 10.75
CA THR A 109 -3.59 -3.28 11.49
C THR A 109 -2.83 -4.46 12.09
N CYS A 110 -1.81 -4.97 11.40
CA CYS A 110 -1.15 -6.22 11.79
C CYS A 110 0.35 -6.11 11.95
N ALA A 111 1.07 -5.56 10.96
CA ALA A 111 2.52 -5.65 10.94
C ALA A 111 3.19 -4.84 12.06
N TYR A 112 2.81 -3.58 12.19
CA TYR A 112 3.45 -2.65 13.14
C TYR A 112 2.98 -2.85 14.59
N PRO A 113 1.67 -3.01 14.90
CA PRO A 113 1.22 -3.26 16.28
C PRO A 113 1.81 -4.54 16.86
N GLN A 114 1.82 -5.61 16.08
CA GLN A 114 2.28 -6.93 16.52
C GLN A 114 3.79 -7.13 16.33
N ARG A 115 4.50 -6.20 15.70
CA ARG A 115 5.92 -6.33 15.29
C ARG A 115 6.19 -7.66 14.56
N SER A 116 5.24 -8.12 13.79
CA SER A 116 5.28 -9.42 13.13
C SER A 116 6.19 -9.37 11.90
N ARG A 117 7.33 -10.07 11.97
CA ARG A 117 8.29 -10.19 10.86
C ARG A 117 7.66 -10.78 9.60
N LYS A 118 6.68 -11.69 9.75
CA LYS A 118 5.98 -12.31 8.62
C LYS A 118 5.18 -11.26 7.83
N TRP A 119 4.39 -10.43 8.52
CA TRP A 119 3.61 -9.37 7.89
C TRP A 119 4.49 -8.28 7.28
N ILE A 120 5.57 -7.87 7.96
CA ILE A 120 6.54 -6.92 7.42
C ILE A 120 7.19 -7.49 6.15
N GLY A 121 7.61 -8.76 6.17
CA GLY A 121 8.17 -9.44 5.01
C GLY A 121 7.19 -9.53 3.84
N SER A 122 5.91 -9.80 4.09
CA SER A 122 4.86 -9.82 3.07
C SER A 122 4.65 -8.44 2.43
N ILE A 123 4.64 -7.36 3.23
CA ILE A 123 4.51 -5.98 2.74
C ILE A 123 5.68 -5.65 1.81
N VAL A 124 6.91 -5.85 2.27
CA VAL A 124 8.12 -5.57 1.48
C VAL A 124 8.16 -6.44 0.23
N GLY A 125 7.84 -7.74 0.35
CA GLY A 125 7.84 -8.68 -0.77
C GLY A 125 6.83 -8.31 -1.86
N LEU A 126 5.59 -7.97 -1.48
CA LEU A 126 4.55 -7.53 -2.42
C LEU A 126 4.93 -6.22 -3.10
N HIS A 127 5.49 -5.28 -2.36
CA HIS A 127 5.93 -4.00 -2.92
C HIS A 127 7.08 -4.19 -3.91
N LEU A 128 8.06 -5.03 -3.58
CA LEU A 128 9.16 -5.37 -4.48
C LEU A 128 8.65 -6.08 -5.74
N LEU A 129 7.73 -7.04 -5.59
CA LEU A 129 7.16 -7.76 -6.73
C LEU A 129 6.42 -6.82 -7.68
N ALA A 130 5.57 -5.94 -7.15
CA ALA A 130 4.86 -4.94 -7.93
C ALA A 130 5.82 -3.94 -8.61
N SER A 131 6.84 -3.48 -7.88
CA SER A 131 7.85 -2.57 -8.46
C SER A 131 8.69 -3.27 -9.54
N ALA A 132 9.03 -4.53 -9.35
CA ALA A 132 9.75 -5.32 -10.36
C ALA A 132 8.88 -5.55 -11.60
N SER A 133 7.56 -5.78 -11.43
CA SER A 133 6.66 -5.96 -12.57
C SER A 133 6.59 -4.72 -13.48
N THR A 134 6.69 -3.51 -12.92
CA THR A 134 6.70 -2.28 -13.73
C THR A 134 7.96 -2.16 -14.60
N LEU A 135 9.10 -2.77 -14.20
CA LEU A 135 10.31 -2.79 -15.02
C LEU A 135 10.15 -3.62 -16.30
N LEU A 136 9.22 -4.57 -16.33
CA LEU A 136 8.93 -5.35 -17.54
C LEU A 136 8.32 -4.52 -18.66
N ASN A 137 7.84 -3.30 -18.35
CA ASN A 137 7.40 -2.34 -19.37
C ASN A 137 8.56 -1.59 -20.06
N SER A 138 9.82 -1.78 -19.59
CA SER A 138 10.96 -1.18 -20.27
C SER A 138 11.38 -2.03 -21.47
N ALA A 139 11.59 -1.37 -22.60
CA ALA A 139 12.03 -2.03 -23.84
C ALA A 139 13.43 -2.67 -23.71
N GLU A 140 14.21 -2.25 -22.72
CA GLU A 140 15.53 -2.82 -22.40
C GLU A 140 15.42 -4.18 -21.73
N VAL A 141 14.38 -4.40 -20.92
CA VAL A 141 14.16 -5.65 -20.17
C VAL A 141 13.31 -6.63 -20.98
N TYR A 142 12.27 -6.12 -21.65
CA TYR A 142 11.36 -6.93 -22.46
C TYR A 142 11.04 -6.21 -23.77
N PRO A 143 11.70 -6.60 -24.88
CA PRO A 143 11.63 -5.86 -26.14
C PRO A 143 10.26 -5.92 -26.82
N THR A 144 9.42 -6.93 -26.50
CA THR A 144 8.09 -7.11 -27.13
C THR A 144 7.06 -7.58 -26.10
N ASN A 145 5.84 -6.99 -26.13
CA ASN A 145 4.72 -7.40 -25.29
C ASN A 145 4.95 -7.32 -23.76
N GLY A 146 5.86 -6.48 -23.30
CA GLY A 146 6.17 -6.35 -21.86
C GLY A 146 4.94 -5.99 -21.00
N CYS A 147 4.03 -5.16 -21.51
CA CYS A 147 2.81 -4.78 -20.77
C CYS A 147 1.83 -5.95 -20.61
N ALA A 148 1.82 -6.93 -21.53
CA ALA A 148 0.98 -8.12 -21.41
C ALA A 148 1.38 -9.01 -20.21
N VAL A 149 2.60 -8.86 -19.72
CA VAL A 149 3.09 -9.55 -18.52
C VAL A 149 3.08 -8.61 -17.30
N ALA A 150 3.53 -7.39 -17.47
CA ALA A 150 3.67 -6.40 -16.40
C ALA A 150 2.35 -6.05 -15.72
N LEU A 151 1.29 -5.75 -16.50
CA LEU A 151 0.00 -5.36 -15.95
C LEU A 151 -0.68 -6.51 -15.18
N PRO A 152 -0.78 -7.76 -15.69
CA PRO A 152 -1.32 -8.87 -14.91
C PRO A 152 -0.50 -9.16 -13.65
N CYS A 153 0.84 -9.07 -13.68
CA CYS A 153 1.68 -9.25 -12.51
C CYS A 153 1.44 -8.16 -11.46
N LEU A 154 1.32 -6.90 -11.88
CA LEU A 154 1.01 -5.79 -10.99
C LEU A 154 -0.37 -5.95 -10.34
N PHE A 155 -1.41 -6.16 -11.14
CA PHE A 155 -2.78 -6.33 -10.60
C PHE A 155 -2.95 -7.65 -9.83
N GLY A 156 -2.20 -8.69 -10.17
CA GLY A 156 -2.10 -9.91 -9.39
C GLY A 156 -1.52 -9.64 -7.99
N SER A 157 -0.48 -8.81 -7.91
CA SER A 157 0.10 -8.36 -6.63
C SER A 157 -0.89 -7.54 -5.81
N VAL A 158 -1.68 -6.65 -6.46
CA VAL A 158 -2.77 -5.89 -5.81
C VAL A 158 -3.86 -6.82 -5.29
N GLY A 159 -4.28 -7.81 -6.08
CA GLY A 159 -5.27 -8.81 -5.68
C GLY A 159 -4.81 -9.63 -4.47
N LEU A 160 -3.54 -10.08 -4.49
CA LEU A 160 -2.94 -10.81 -3.37
C LEU A 160 -2.82 -9.92 -2.12
N ALA A 161 -2.41 -8.67 -2.27
CA ALA A 161 -2.39 -7.70 -1.17
C ALA A 161 -3.79 -7.50 -0.58
N GLY A 162 -4.83 -7.42 -1.44
CA GLY A 162 -6.23 -7.32 -1.02
C GLY A 162 -6.68 -8.51 -0.18
N LEU A 163 -6.41 -9.73 -0.64
CA LEU A 163 -6.73 -10.95 0.09
C LEU A 163 -6.03 -11.01 1.45
N LEU A 164 -4.73 -10.71 1.49
CA LEU A 164 -3.97 -10.68 2.74
C LEU A 164 -4.47 -9.60 3.70
N THR A 165 -4.85 -8.43 3.19
CA THR A 165 -5.45 -7.35 3.98
C THR A 165 -6.79 -7.78 4.58
N LEU A 166 -7.66 -8.43 3.82
CA LEU A 166 -8.92 -8.98 4.32
C LEU A 166 -8.70 -10.02 5.42
N CYS A 167 -7.75 -10.95 5.22
CA CYS A 167 -7.38 -11.94 6.22
C CYS A 167 -6.85 -11.28 7.50
N ALA A 168 -6.03 -10.24 7.36
CA ALA A 168 -5.45 -9.49 8.45
C ALA A 168 -6.53 -8.77 9.29
N VAL A 169 -7.44 -8.08 8.62
CA VAL A 169 -8.56 -7.37 9.28
C VAL A 169 -9.52 -8.36 9.95
N ALA A 170 -9.89 -9.45 9.28
CA ALA A 170 -10.75 -10.48 9.85
C ALA A 170 -10.12 -11.16 11.08
N GLY A 171 -8.82 -11.44 11.04
CA GLY A 171 -8.08 -11.98 12.19
C GLY A 171 -8.05 -11.02 13.38
N SER A 172 -7.86 -9.73 13.11
CA SER A 172 -7.88 -8.68 14.14
C SER A 172 -9.26 -8.56 14.81
N LEU A 173 -10.35 -8.64 14.04
CA LEU A 173 -11.72 -8.60 14.55
C LEU A 173 -12.04 -9.81 15.45
N ARG A 174 -11.63 -11.02 15.06
CA ARG A 174 -11.83 -12.24 15.87
C ARG A 174 -11.10 -12.16 17.22
N SER A 175 -9.87 -11.67 17.25
CA SER A 175 -9.12 -11.48 18.48
C SER A 175 -9.79 -10.47 19.42
N CYS A 176 -10.44 -9.44 18.86
CA CYS A 176 -11.16 -8.43 19.64
C CYS A 176 -12.43 -9.01 20.27
N SER A 177 -13.21 -9.82 19.53
CA SER A 177 -14.42 -10.47 20.07
C SER A 177 -14.12 -11.46 21.20
N ALA A 178 -13.08 -12.28 21.05
CA ALA A 178 -12.65 -13.22 22.08
C ALA A 178 -12.23 -12.52 23.37
N SER A 179 -11.60 -11.35 23.28
CA SER A 179 -11.22 -10.55 24.45
C SER A 179 -12.42 -9.95 25.19
N LEU A 180 -13.51 -9.64 24.49
CA LEU A 180 -14.75 -9.12 25.10
C LEU A 180 -15.52 -10.22 25.85
N GLU A 181 -15.58 -11.44 25.31
CA GLU A 181 -16.20 -12.58 25.97
C GLU A 181 -15.50 -12.95 27.29
N THR A 182 -14.17 -12.92 27.31
CA THR A 182 -13.40 -13.19 28.51
C THR A 182 -13.51 -12.08 29.58
N ALA A 183 -13.74 -10.83 29.16
CA ALA A 183 -13.94 -9.72 30.10
C ALA A 183 -15.35 -9.72 30.73
N GLY A 184 -16.38 -10.18 30.01
CA GLY A 184 -17.76 -10.28 30.51
C GLY A 184 -18.03 -11.49 31.43
N SER A 185 -17.14 -12.47 31.48
CA SER A 185 -17.29 -13.69 32.29
C SER A 185 -16.63 -13.61 33.65
N ARG A 186 -16.07 -12.48 34.07
CA ARG A 186 -15.56 -12.30 35.42
C ARG A 186 -16.69 -11.79 36.30
N PRO A 187 -17.13 -12.57 37.33
CA PRO A 187 -18.14 -12.16 38.32
C PRO A 187 -17.64 -11.03 39.23
#